data_a092205c695055f6aa4bfebcf4d69263
#
_entry.id   a092205c695055f6aa4bfebcf4d69263
#
_cell.length_a   1.000
_cell.length_b   1.000
_cell.length_c   1.000
_cell.angle_alpha   90.00
_cell.angle_beta   90.00
_cell.angle_gamma   90.00
#
_symmetry.space_group_name_H-M   'P 1'
#
loop_
_entity.id
_entity.type
_entity.pdbx_description
1 polymer ?
#
loop_
_entity_poly.entity_id
_entity_poly.type
_entity_poly.pdbx_seq_one_letter_code
_entity_poly.pdbx_strand_id
1 'polypeptide(L)'
;MNLRNAFSQLGLSKQLVIAHASLRAFGPIEGGADAVLNALLETTRGIIMPTFTYKTMLNPEVGPPRNGITYGRESDLNKMAEPFYPDMPADK
;
A
#
# COMPACT_ATOMS: atom_id res chain seq x y z
N MET A 1 10.44 9.46 19.45
CA MET A 1 10.53 8.08 18.97
C MET A 1 11.52 8.00 17.82
N ASN A 2 12.42 7.04 17.84
CA ASN A 2 13.34 6.80 16.74
C ASN A 2 12.73 5.70 15.83
N LEU A 3 12.24 6.11 14.67
CA LEU A 3 11.57 5.19 13.74
C LEU A 3 12.51 4.09 13.22
N ARG A 4 13.75 4.42 12.92
CA ARG A 4 14.72 3.42 12.44
C ARG A 4 14.96 2.34 13.48
N ASN A 5 15.13 2.71 14.73
CA ASN A 5 15.29 1.74 15.81
C ASN A 5 14.04 0.89 15.99
N ALA A 6 12.87 1.50 15.93
CA ALA A 6 11.60 0.76 16.02
C ALA A 6 11.48 -0.27 14.90
N PHE A 7 11.76 0.10 13.68
CA PHE A 7 11.68 -0.82 12.53
C PHE A 7 12.74 -1.93 12.62
N SER A 8 13.94 -1.60 13.08
CA SER A 8 14.98 -2.61 13.30
C SER A 8 14.58 -3.62 14.39
N GLN A 9 13.95 -3.15 15.47
CA GLN A 9 13.45 -4.01 16.54
C GLN A 9 12.34 -4.93 16.07
N LEU A 10 11.55 -4.52 15.06
CA LEU A 10 10.54 -5.36 14.45
C LEU A 10 11.12 -6.42 13.50
N GLY A 11 12.43 -6.40 13.29
CA GLY A 11 13.08 -7.37 12.41
C GLY A 11 13.03 -6.99 10.93
N LEU A 12 12.79 -5.73 10.60
CA LEU A 12 12.64 -5.28 9.21
C LEU A 12 13.98 -4.95 8.53
N SER A 13 15.10 -4.94 9.27
CA SER A 13 16.40 -4.60 8.70
C SER A 13 16.77 -5.50 7.53
N LYS A 14 17.03 -4.87 6.39
CA LYS A 14 17.44 -5.53 5.14
C LYS A 14 16.42 -6.53 4.59
N GLN A 15 15.15 -6.45 5.01
CA GLN A 15 14.08 -7.30 4.50
C GLN A 15 13.31 -6.61 3.37
N LEU A 16 12.70 -7.42 2.51
CA LEU A 16 11.68 -6.94 1.56
C LEU A 16 10.36 -6.89 2.30
N VAL A 17 9.68 -5.75 2.25
CA VAL A 17 8.52 -5.48 3.10
C VAL A 17 7.33 -5.03 2.26
N ILE A 18 6.15 -5.59 2.55
CA ILE A 18 4.86 -5.05 2.08
C ILE A 18 4.25 -4.33 3.27
N ALA A 19 3.95 -3.05 3.10
CA ALA A 19 3.46 -2.23 4.21
C ALA A 19 2.09 -1.63 3.91
N HIS A 20 1.21 -1.74 4.91
CA HIS A 20 -0.04 -1.02 4.98
C HIS A 20 0.04 -0.12 6.20
N ALA A 21 -0.17 1.18 6.02
CA ALA A 21 -0.01 2.13 7.10
C ALA A 21 -1.16 3.11 7.17
N SER A 22 -1.55 3.45 8.40
CA SER A 22 -2.40 4.60 8.68
C SER A 22 -1.61 5.54 9.57
N LEU A 23 -1.20 6.68 9.02
CA LEU A 23 -0.41 7.66 9.78
C LEU A 23 -1.20 8.27 10.92
N ARG A 24 -2.51 8.33 10.80
CA ARG A 24 -3.39 8.82 11.88
C ARG A 24 -3.30 7.96 13.13
N ALA A 25 -3.06 6.66 12.97
CA ALA A 25 -2.95 5.73 14.09
C ALA A 25 -1.70 5.98 14.95
N PHE A 26 -0.66 6.59 14.38
CA PHE A 26 0.56 6.92 15.12
C PHE A 26 0.43 8.21 15.93
N GLY A 27 -0.58 9.03 15.67
CA GLY A 27 -0.65 10.37 16.21
C GLY A 27 0.36 11.31 15.54
N PRO A 28 0.71 12.45 16.18
CA PRO A 28 1.69 13.37 15.61
C PRO A 28 3.08 12.72 15.49
N ILE A 29 3.68 12.85 14.31
CA ILE A 29 5.04 12.33 14.01
C ILE A 29 5.89 13.51 13.58
N GLU A 30 7.04 13.69 14.22
CA GLU A 30 8.02 14.67 13.78
C GLU A 30 8.51 14.35 12.37
N GLY A 31 8.38 15.31 11.44
CA GLY A 31 8.71 15.10 10.05
C GLY A 31 7.60 14.45 9.22
N GLY A 32 6.50 14.03 9.83
CA GLY A 32 5.31 13.52 9.15
C GLY A 32 5.52 12.26 8.31
N ALA A 33 4.76 12.16 7.22
CA ALA A 33 4.80 10.99 6.32
C ALA A 33 6.19 10.76 5.72
N ASP A 34 6.90 11.83 5.38
CA ASP A 34 8.24 11.71 4.79
C ASP A 34 9.23 11.06 5.76
N ALA A 35 9.12 11.37 7.06
CA ALA A 35 9.96 10.76 8.09
C ALA A 35 9.73 9.24 8.17
N VAL A 36 8.48 8.81 8.12
CA VAL A 36 8.13 7.37 8.12
C VAL A 36 8.68 6.69 6.88
N LEU A 37 8.44 7.27 5.71
CA LEU A 37 8.90 6.69 4.44
C LEU A 37 10.43 6.60 4.39
N ASN A 38 11.13 7.67 4.78
CA ASN A 38 12.58 7.68 4.78
C ASN A 38 13.16 6.65 5.75
N ALA A 39 12.58 6.50 6.93
CA ALA A 39 13.01 5.50 7.89
C ALA A 39 12.82 4.07 7.36
N LEU A 40 11.71 3.81 6.67
CA LEU A 40 11.46 2.53 6.03
C LEU A 40 12.45 2.25 4.90
N LEU A 41 12.70 3.24 4.03
CA LEU A 41 13.63 3.08 2.91
C LEU A 41 15.07 2.86 3.38
N GLU A 42 15.48 3.49 4.48
CA GLU A 42 16.82 3.32 5.04
C GLU A 42 17.00 2.00 5.80
N THR A 43 15.93 1.46 6.38
CA THR A 43 15.98 0.25 7.19
C THR A 43 15.80 -1.02 6.36
N THR A 44 14.84 -1.01 5.44
CA THR A 44 14.49 -2.18 4.65
C THR A 44 15.34 -2.29 3.39
N ARG A 45 15.33 -3.47 2.77
CA ARG A 45 15.93 -3.70 1.46
C ARG A 45 15.04 -3.19 0.33
N GLY A 46 13.77 -3.19 0.53
CA GLY A 46 12.78 -2.67 -0.42
C GLY A 46 11.40 -2.71 0.19
N ILE A 47 10.51 -1.86 -0.31
CA ILE A 47 9.16 -1.72 0.23
C ILE A 47 8.14 -1.62 -0.90
N ILE A 48 7.01 -2.29 -0.71
CA ILE A 48 5.83 -2.17 -1.57
C ILE A 48 4.68 -1.67 -0.70
N MET A 49 4.00 -0.64 -1.17
CA MET A 49 2.83 -0.08 -0.48
C MET A 49 1.68 0.07 -1.47
N PRO A 50 0.45 -0.27 -1.08
CA PRO A 50 -0.71 -0.02 -1.93
C PRO A 50 -1.00 1.48 -2.04
N THR A 51 -1.47 1.90 -3.21
CA THR A 51 -1.77 3.32 -3.46
C THR A 51 -3.22 3.69 -3.15
N PHE A 52 -4.10 2.70 -2.94
CA PHE A 52 -5.52 2.90 -2.69
C PHE A 52 -6.22 3.70 -3.80
N THR A 53 -5.84 3.43 -5.03
CA THR A 53 -6.46 4.02 -6.22
C THR A 53 -7.50 3.05 -6.80
N TYR A 54 -8.60 2.87 -6.08
CA TYR A 54 -9.60 1.85 -6.37
C TYR A 54 -10.23 1.98 -7.76
N LYS A 55 -10.28 3.19 -8.31
CA LYS A 55 -10.81 3.41 -9.65
C LYS A 55 -10.01 2.73 -10.76
N THR A 56 -8.78 2.35 -10.47
CA THR A 56 -7.91 1.66 -11.44
C THR A 56 -7.93 0.15 -11.29
N MET A 57 -8.65 -0.38 -10.32
CA MET A 57 -8.68 -1.81 -10.03
C MET A 57 -9.43 -2.59 -11.10
N LEU A 58 -8.87 -3.74 -11.43
CA LEU A 58 -9.49 -4.71 -12.33
C LEU A 58 -9.62 -6.04 -11.60
N ASN A 59 -10.75 -6.71 -11.80
CA ASN A 59 -10.88 -8.10 -11.38
C ASN A 59 -10.28 -8.99 -12.46
N PRO A 60 -9.42 -9.96 -12.08
CA PRO A 60 -8.87 -10.90 -13.05
C PRO A 60 -9.94 -11.83 -13.62
N GLU A 61 -9.63 -12.52 -14.72
CA GLU A 61 -10.56 -13.47 -15.31
C GLU A 61 -10.82 -14.66 -14.41
N VAL A 62 -9.80 -15.07 -13.65
CA VAL A 62 -9.89 -16.19 -12.70
C VAL A 62 -9.16 -15.82 -11.41
N GLY A 63 -9.59 -16.42 -10.31
CA GLY A 63 -8.96 -16.19 -9.02
C GLY A 63 -9.48 -17.15 -7.96
N PRO A 64 -9.02 -17.04 -6.71
CA PRO A 64 -9.44 -17.93 -5.63
C PRO A 64 -10.96 -17.90 -5.43
N PRO A 65 -11.58 -19.06 -5.19
CA PRO A 65 -13.03 -19.11 -4.95
C PRO A 65 -13.40 -18.58 -3.56
N ARG A 66 -14.67 -18.20 -3.40
CA ARG A 66 -15.27 -17.88 -2.11
C ARG A 66 -14.61 -16.73 -1.36
N ASN A 67 -14.20 -15.69 -2.09
CA ASN A 67 -13.61 -14.49 -1.49
C ASN A 67 -14.45 -13.22 -1.72
N GLY A 68 -15.68 -13.37 -2.20
CA GLY A 68 -16.57 -12.24 -2.44
C GLY A 68 -16.30 -11.49 -3.73
N ILE A 69 -15.33 -11.92 -4.53
CA ILE A 69 -14.96 -11.26 -5.79
C ILE A 69 -15.66 -11.97 -6.95
N THR A 70 -16.27 -11.18 -7.84
CA THR A 70 -16.77 -11.66 -9.14
C THR A 70 -15.66 -11.54 -10.17
N TYR A 71 -15.28 -12.67 -10.74
CA TYR A 71 -14.21 -12.72 -11.76
C TYR A 71 -14.82 -12.67 -13.16
N GLY A 72 -14.02 -12.23 -14.12
CA GLY A 72 -14.34 -12.27 -15.54
C GLY A 72 -14.56 -10.90 -16.17
N ARG A 73 -14.71 -10.92 -17.50
CA ARG A 73 -14.83 -9.70 -18.33
C ARG A 73 -16.12 -8.92 -18.09
N GLU A 74 -17.15 -9.60 -17.59
CA GLU A 74 -18.48 -8.99 -17.36
C GLU A 74 -18.55 -8.22 -16.04
N SER A 75 -17.45 -8.15 -15.29
CA SER A 75 -17.39 -7.38 -14.04
C SER A 75 -17.66 -5.89 -14.32
N ASP A 76 -18.63 -5.31 -13.61
CA ASP A 76 -18.90 -3.87 -13.71
C ASP A 76 -17.71 -3.03 -13.30
N LEU A 77 -16.92 -3.51 -12.33
CA LEU A 77 -15.68 -2.84 -11.93
C LEU A 77 -14.73 -2.66 -13.12
N ASN A 78 -14.56 -3.68 -13.95
CA ASN A 78 -13.66 -3.62 -15.09
C ASN A 78 -14.15 -2.65 -16.16
N LYS A 79 -15.46 -2.52 -16.33
CA LYS A 79 -16.06 -1.57 -17.28
C LYS A 79 -15.83 -0.11 -16.86
N MET A 80 -15.69 0.13 -15.56
CA MET A 80 -15.55 1.46 -14.98
C MET A 80 -14.11 1.83 -14.65
N ALA A 81 -13.17 0.91 -14.82
CA ALA A 81 -11.79 1.12 -14.44
C ALA A 81 -11.12 2.22 -15.25
N GLU A 82 -10.39 3.08 -14.57
CA GLU A 82 -9.62 4.17 -15.16
C GLU A 82 -8.13 3.79 -15.27
N PRO A 83 -7.39 4.34 -16.25
CA PRO A 83 -5.95 4.15 -16.31
C PRO A 83 -5.24 4.75 -15.09
N PHE A 84 -4.25 4.05 -14.57
CA PHE A 84 -3.42 4.55 -13.47
C PHE A 84 -2.37 5.55 -13.99
N TYR A 85 -2.12 6.59 -13.19
CA TYR A 85 -0.97 7.49 -13.39
C TYR A 85 -0.34 7.81 -12.03
N PRO A 86 1.00 8.07 -11.98
CA PRO A 86 1.73 8.15 -10.70
C PRO A 86 1.23 9.21 -9.70
N ASP A 87 0.74 10.34 -10.19
CA ASP A 87 0.24 11.43 -9.34
C ASP A 87 -1.25 11.30 -9.01
N MET A 88 -1.86 10.17 -9.33
CA MET A 88 -3.27 9.93 -9.08
C MET A 88 -3.58 9.98 -7.59
N PRO A 89 -4.57 10.78 -7.16
CA PRO A 89 -4.93 10.83 -5.74
C PRO A 89 -5.56 9.51 -5.29
N ALA A 90 -5.31 9.15 -4.03
CA ALA A 90 -5.95 7.99 -3.43
C ALA A 90 -7.46 8.24 -3.29
N ASP A 91 -8.26 7.19 -3.45
CA ASP A 91 -9.69 7.24 -3.20
C ASP A 91 -9.96 7.32 -1.70
N LYS A 92 -10.94 8.11 -1.36
CA LYS A 92 -11.36 8.30 0.04
C LYS A 92 -12.44 7.29 0.42
#